data_900fb8aa6976043a3a35aa2294e206b6
#
_entry.id   900fb8aa6976043a3a35aa2294e206b6
#
_cell.length_a   1.000
_cell.length_b   1.000
_cell.length_c   1.000
_cell.angle_alpha   90.00
_cell.angle_beta   90.00
_cell.angle_gamma   90.00
#
_symmetry.space_group_name_H-M   'P 1'
#
loop_
_entity.id
_entity.type
_entity.pdbx_description
1 polymer ?
#
loop_
_entity_poly.entity_id
_entity_poly.type
_entity_poly.pdbx_seq_one_letter_code
_entity_poly.pdbx_strand_id
1 'polypeptide(L)'
;AYADSYTQGLYYLSSAADKVLLNPKGMIEWRGIASTPLFYKDLLQKIGVEMQIFKVGTYKSAVEPFIATEMSPANREQVTTFISSIWSQVTEGVSASRNIPVDSLKAYADRMLMFYPAEESVRCGLADTLVYRNDVRDYLKRLVDIDEDDNLSLLGLGDMINVRKNVPKDKSGNIIAVYYASGEITDYPGSATSEEGIVGSKVIRDLRKLKDNDDVKAVVPVSYTHLTLPTIC
;
A
#
# COMPACT_ATOMS: atom_id res chain seq x y z
N ALA A 1 -7.21 -0.05 18.64
CA ALA A 1 -7.92 -0.43 17.41
C ALA A 1 -8.87 -1.58 17.68
N TYR A 2 -10.01 -1.61 17.01
CA TYR A 2 -10.97 -2.72 17.05
C TYR A 2 -11.45 -3.06 15.64
N ALA A 3 -11.55 -4.34 15.34
CA ALA A 3 -12.26 -4.83 14.17
C ALA A 3 -12.95 -6.17 14.43
N ASP A 4 -14.04 -6.44 13.68
CA ASP A 4 -14.63 -7.76 13.64
C ASP A 4 -13.72 -8.77 12.93
N SER A 5 -12.97 -8.32 11.91
CA SER A 5 -11.84 -9.04 11.29
C SER A 5 -10.88 -8.03 10.68
N TYR A 6 -9.60 -8.35 10.68
CA TYR A 6 -8.57 -7.52 10.07
C TYR A 6 -8.08 -8.15 8.77
N THR A 7 -8.14 -7.40 7.67
CA THR A 7 -7.30 -7.72 6.51
C THR A 7 -5.84 -7.43 6.84
N GLN A 8 -4.90 -8.07 6.15
CA GLN A 8 -3.46 -7.90 6.41
C GLN A 8 -3.02 -6.42 6.38
N GLY A 9 -3.54 -5.63 5.43
CA GLY A 9 -3.23 -4.20 5.34
C GLY A 9 -3.82 -3.38 6.48
N LEU A 10 -5.07 -3.64 6.87
CA LEU A 10 -5.69 -2.99 8.03
C LEU A 10 -5.01 -3.40 9.33
N TYR A 11 -4.58 -4.65 9.45
CA TYR A 11 -3.84 -5.10 10.61
C TYR A 11 -2.48 -4.39 10.73
N TYR A 12 -1.76 -4.23 9.60
CA TYR A 12 -0.51 -3.47 9.58
C TYR A 12 -0.69 -2.06 10.15
N LEU A 13 -1.73 -1.33 9.73
CA LEU A 13 -2.04 -0.01 10.26
C LEU A 13 -2.44 -0.07 11.74
N SER A 14 -3.28 -1.02 12.11
CA SER A 14 -3.81 -1.15 13.47
C SER A 14 -2.79 -1.66 14.47
N SER A 15 -1.74 -2.35 14.02
CA SER A 15 -0.68 -2.87 14.88
C SER A 15 0.09 -1.78 15.64
N ALA A 16 0.06 -0.54 15.13
CA ALA A 16 0.66 0.62 15.79
C ALA A 16 -0.17 1.19 16.95
N ALA A 17 -1.40 0.71 17.16
CA ALA A 17 -2.23 1.13 18.28
C ALA A 17 -1.77 0.50 19.58
N ASP A 18 -1.95 1.23 20.72
CA ASP A 18 -1.61 0.72 22.06
C ASP A 18 -2.35 -0.57 22.41
N LYS A 19 -3.57 -0.73 21.89
CA LYS A 19 -4.38 -1.95 22.02
C LYS A 19 -5.01 -2.35 20.70
N VAL A 20 -4.85 -3.61 20.36
CA VAL A 20 -5.50 -4.26 19.21
C VAL A 20 -6.53 -5.24 19.73
N LEU A 21 -7.80 -4.95 19.50
CA LEU A 21 -8.95 -5.73 19.94
C LEU A 21 -9.54 -6.48 18.75
N LEU A 22 -9.86 -7.75 18.93
CA LEU A 22 -10.43 -8.60 17.89
C LEU A 22 -11.76 -9.17 18.38
N ASN A 23 -12.74 -9.28 17.49
CA ASN A 23 -13.97 -10.01 17.78
C ASN A 23 -13.66 -11.49 18.05
N PRO A 24 -14.26 -12.14 19.07
CA PRO A 24 -14.06 -13.57 19.37
C PRO A 24 -14.42 -14.52 18.21
N LYS A 25 -15.21 -14.06 17.24
CA LYS A 25 -15.57 -14.79 16.01
C LYS A 25 -14.88 -14.25 14.76
N GLY A 26 -13.94 -13.32 14.96
CA GLY A 26 -13.18 -12.71 13.89
C GLY A 26 -11.85 -13.41 13.62
N MET A 27 -11.10 -12.85 12.69
CA MET A 27 -9.76 -13.32 12.34
C MET A 27 -8.84 -12.18 11.96
N ILE A 28 -7.54 -12.41 12.05
CA ILE A 28 -6.51 -11.56 11.44
C ILE A 28 -6.00 -12.29 10.20
N GLU A 29 -6.23 -11.70 9.04
CA GLU A 29 -5.76 -12.22 7.75
C GLU A 29 -4.25 -12.05 7.63
N TRP A 30 -3.50 -12.95 8.26
CA TRP A 30 -2.04 -12.94 8.25
C TRP A 30 -1.51 -14.10 7.42
N ARG A 31 -1.19 -13.85 6.12
CA ARG A 31 -0.93 -14.90 5.13
C ARG A 31 0.25 -14.64 4.19
N GLY A 32 0.89 -13.48 4.28
CA GLY A 32 1.94 -13.08 3.34
C GLY A 32 1.43 -12.51 2.03
N ILE A 33 2.28 -12.49 1.01
CA ILE A 33 1.99 -11.92 -0.30
C ILE A 33 2.36 -12.92 -1.39
N ALA A 34 1.46 -13.15 -2.33
CA ALA A 34 1.68 -14.01 -3.49
C ALA A 34 1.30 -13.29 -4.78
N SER A 35 1.96 -13.66 -5.87
CA SER A 35 1.62 -13.23 -7.24
C SER A 35 1.42 -14.46 -8.13
N THR A 36 0.26 -14.53 -8.75
CA THR A 36 -0.13 -15.65 -9.63
C THR A 36 -0.60 -15.10 -11.00
N PRO A 37 0.34 -14.72 -11.88
CA PRO A 37 -0.02 -14.22 -13.20
C PRO A 37 -0.65 -15.32 -14.06
N LEU A 38 -1.63 -14.94 -14.89
CA LEU A 38 -2.24 -15.82 -15.88
C LEU A 38 -1.54 -15.62 -17.21
N PHE A 39 -1.37 -16.72 -17.97
CA PHE A 39 -0.78 -16.72 -19.31
C PHE A 39 -1.81 -17.17 -20.33
N TYR A 40 -1.98 -16.38 -21.38
CA TYR A 40 -3.04 -16.54 -22.37
C TYR A 40 -2.54 -17.02 -23.73
N LYS A 41 -1.23 -17.21 -23.92
CA LYS A 41 -0.63 -17.57 -25.21
C LYS A 41 -1.34 -18.75 -25.88
N ASP A 42 -1.50 -19.86 -25.16
CA ASP A 42 -2.09 -21.09 -25.72
C ASP A 42 -3.58 -20.90 -26.03
N LEU A 43 -4.29 -20.12 -25.22
CA LEU A 43 -5.68 -19.77 -25.50
C LEU A 43 -5.81 -18.95 -26.79
N LEU A 44 -4.98 -17.92 -26.94
CA LEU A 44 -4.97 -17.06 -28.12
C LEU A 44 -4.67 -17.85 -29.39
N GLN A 45 -3.68 -18.76 -29.34
CA GLN A 45 -3.37 -19.65 -30.46
C GLN A 45 -4.57 -20.54 -30.84
N LYS A 46 -5.29 -21.09 -29.85
CA LYS A 46 -6.47 -21.95 -30.12
C LYS A 46 -7.62 -21.20 -30.81
N ILE A 47 -7.75 -19.91 -30.57
CA ILE A 47 -8.80 -19.08 -31.21
C ILE A 47 -8.27 -18.35 -32.45
N GLY A 48 -7.04 -18.64 -32.88
CA GLY A 48 -6.47 -18.07 -34.10
C GLY A 48 -6.00 -16.62 -33.96
N VAL A 49 -5.74 -16.14 -32.74
CA VAL A 49 -5.25 -14.79 -32.49
C VAL A 49 -3.73 -14.82 -32.30
N GLU A 50 -3.01 -14.03 -33.08
CA GLU A 50 -1.57 -13.80 -32.92
C GLU A 50 -1.32 -12.40 -32.40
N MET A 51 -0.55 -12.32 -31.30
CA MET A 51 -0.18 -11.05 -30.68
C MET A 51 1.13 -10.54 -31.26
N GLN A 52 1.10 -9.37 -31.89
CA GLN A 52 2.31 -8.66 -32.30
C GLN A 52 2.77 -7.74 -31.17
N ILE A 53 3.97 -7.97 -30.67
CA ILE A 53 4.51 -7.27 -29.51
C ILE A 53 5.77 -6.51 -29.89
N PHE A 54 5.78 -5.23 -29.55
CA PHE A 54 6.95 -4.37 -29.64
C PHE A 54 7.45 -4.10 -28.22
N LYS A 55 8.54 -4.75 -27.82
CA LYS A 55 9.08 -4.69 -26.45
C LYS A 55 10.54 -4.28 -26.51
N VAL A 56 10.92 -3.29 -25.70
CA VAL A 56 12.31 -2.87 -25.51
C VAL A 56 12.68 -3.01 -24.03
N GLY A 57 13.73 -3.78 -23.75
CA GLY A 57 14.27 -3.99 -22.40
C GLY A 57 13.82 -5.31 -21.74
N THR A 58 14.73 -5.86 -20.94
CA THR A 58 14.63 -7.20 -20.33
C THR A 58 13.48 -7.28 -19.31
N TYR A 59 13.31 -6.23 -18.52
CA TYR A 59 12.33 -6.18 -17.42
C TYR A 59 10.95 -5.63 -17.81
N LYS A 60 10.68 -5.45 -19.11
CA LYS A 60 9.36 -5.06 -19.61
C LYS A 60 8.45 -6.28 -19.76
N SER A 61 7.93 -6.77 -18.65
CA SER A 61 7.24 -8.06 -18.55
C SER A 61 5.71 -7.99 -18.73
N ALA A 62 5.12 -6.80 -18.85
CA ALA A 62 3.66 -6.63 -18.96
C ALA A 62 3.01 -7.39 -20.12
N VAL A 63 3.77 -7.68 -21.17
CA VAL A 63 3.31 -8.40 -22.38
C VAL A 63 3.53 -9.92 -22.32
N GLU A 64 4.28 -10.42 -21.34
CA GLU A 64 4.59 -11.85 -21.21
C GLU A 64 3.35 -12.74 -21.12
N PRO A 65 2.25 -12.34 -20.45
CA PRO A 65 1.03 -13.13 -20.41
C PRO A 65 0.46 -13.51 -21.78
N PHE A 66 0.75 -12.73 -22.82
CA PHE A 66 0.22 -12.94 -24.16
C PHE A 66 1.16 -13.73 -25.08
N ILE A 67 2.45 -13.80 -24.76
CA ILE A 67 3.48 -14.40 -25.64
C ILE A 67 4.25 -15.55 -25.01
N ALA A 68 4.11 -15.76 -23.71
CA ALA A 68 4.76 -16.83 -22.97
C ALA A 68 3.74 -17.73 -22.28
N THR A 69 4.17 -18.91 -21.86
CA THR A 69 3.39 -19.87 -21.06
C THR A 69 3.77 -19.85 -19.59
N GLU A 70 4.88 -19.20 -19.27
CA GLU A 70 5.37 -19.04 -17.92
C GLU A 70 6.13 -17.71 -17.77
N MET A 71 6.40 -17.35 -16.55
CA MET A 71 7.13 -16.14 -16.18
C MET A 71 8.61 -16.28 -16.54
N SER A 72 9.15 -15.29 -17.27
CA SER A 72 10.60 -15.27 -17.54
C SER A 72 11.42 -15.14 -16.26
N PRO A 73 12.70 -15.58 -16.25
CA PRO A 73 13.57 -15.38 -15.09
C PRO A 73 13.67 -13.93 -14.64
N ALA A 74 13.77 -12.98 -15.56
CA ALA A 74 13.83 -11.55 -15.25
C ALA A 74 12.53 -11.03 -14.62
N ASN A 75 11.38 -11.45 -15.13
CA ASN A 75 10.09 -11.11 -14.55
C ASN A 75 9.93 -11.72 -13.15
N ARG A 76 10.33 -12.98 -12.98
CA ARG A 76 10.30 -13.67 -11.69
C ARG A 76 11.17 -12.94 -10.65
N GLU A 77 12.38 -12.56 -11.03
CA GLU A 77 13.28 -11.78 -10.18
C GLU A 77 12.64 -10.45 -9.75
N GLN A 78 12.10 -9.69 -10.71
CA GLN A 78 11.45 -8.41 -10.47
C GLN A 78 10.26 -8.55 -9.52
N VAL A 79 9.35 -9.48 -9.79
CA VAL A 79 8.16 -9.72 -8.97
C VAL A 79 8.55 -10.20 -7.58
N THR A 80 9.49 -11.14 -7.48
CA THR A 80 9.96 -11.67 -6.19
C THR A 80 10.59 -10.55 -5.35
N THR A 81 11.44 -9.72 -5.95
CA THR A 81 12.06 -8.59 -5.26
C THR A 81 11.01 -7.61 -4.75
N PHE A 82 10.03 -7.28 -5.58
CA PHE A 82 8.95 -6.37 -5.24
C PHE A 82 8.09 -6.89 -4.07
N ILE A 83 7.54 -8.10 -4.19
CA ILE A 83 6.67 -8.65 -3.13
C ILE A 83 7.44 -8.93 -1.84
N SER A 84 8.71 -9.37 -1.93
CA SER A 84 9.56 -9.58 -0.76
C SER A 84 9.89 -8.28 -0.03
N SER A 85 10.12 -7.20 -0.78
CA SER A 85 10.34 -5.87 -0.18
C SER A 85 9.12 -5.38 0.59
N ILE A 86 7.93 -5.51 0.00
CA ILE A 86 6.68 -5.14 0.70
C ILE A 86 6.48 -6.01 1.94
N TRP A 87 6.67 -7.33 1.81
CA TRP A 87 6.49 -8.24 2.93
C TRP A 87 7.48 -7.97 4.07
N SER A 88 8.74 -7.66 3.76
CA SER A 88 9.73 -7.25 4.75
C SER A 88 9.29 -6.00 5.50
N GLN A 89 8.86 -4.95 4.80
CA GLN A 89 8.35 -3.73 5.43
C GLN A 89 7.17 -3.99 6.36
N VAL A 90 6.21 -4.82 5.92
CA VAL A 90 5.05 -5.18 6.74
C VAL A 90 5.46 -5.96 7.99
N THR A 91 6.30 -6.97 7.85
CA THR A 91 6.75 -7.80 8.99
C THR A 91 7.63 -7.01 9.95
N GLU A 92 8.54 -6.17 9.46
CA GLU A 92 9.38 -5.30 10.28
C GLU A 92 8.54 -4.26 11.03
N GLY A 93 7.57 -3.62 10.37
CA GLY A 93 6.67 -2.66 11.01
C GLY A 93 5.82 -3.29 12.10
N VAL A 94 5.23 -4.47 11.85
CA VAL A 94 4.47 -5.20 12.87
C VAL A 94 5.39 -5.71 13.99
N SER A 95 6.58 -6.18 13.66
CA SER A 95 7.57 -6.60 14.65
C SER A 95 7.92 -5.47 15.62
N ALA A 96 8.16 -4.29 15.08
CA ALA A 96 8.49 -3.10 15.89
C ALA A 96 7.32 -2.66 16.79
N SER A 97 6.09 -2.66 16.25
CA SER A 97 4.91 -2.18 17.00
C SER A 97 4.36 -3.20 17.99
N ARG A 98 4.46 -4.50 17.71
CA ARG A 98 3.91 -5.57 18.56
C ARG A 98 4.96 -6.32 19.36
N ASN A 99 6.25 -5.98 19.22
CA ASN A 99 7.37 -6.67 19.85
C ASN A 99 7.38 -8.19 19.58
N ILE A 100 7.06 -8.58 18.34
CA ILE A 100 7.06 -9.97 17.88
C ILE A 100 8.24 -10.16 16.93
N PRO A 101 9.09 -11.18 17.11
CA PRO A 101 10.18 -11.46 16.17
C PRO A 101 9.69 -11.66 14.74
N VAL A 102 10.41 -11.09 13.76
CA VAL A 102 10.07 -11.20 12.33
C VAL A 102 9.91 -12.65 11.89
N ASP A 103 10.77 -13.55 12.36
CA ASP A 103 10.69 -14.97 12.02
C ASP A 103 9.44 -15.65 12.57
N SER A 104 8.95 -15.20 13.75
CA SER A 104 7.67 -15.67 14.28
C SER A 104 6.51 -15.19 13.40
N LEU A 105 6.54 -13.93 12.95
CA LEU A 105 5.53 -13.38 12.03
C LEU A 105 5.50 -14.14 10.70
N LYS A 106 6.66 -14.51 10.15
CA LYS A 106 6.75 -15.36 8.95
C LYS A 106 6.16 -16.74 9.21
N ALA A 107 6.53 -17.37 10.32
CA ALA A 107 5.99 -18.68 10.69
C ALA A 107 4.47 -18.65 10.91
N TYR A 108 3.91 -17.56 11.43
CA TYR A 108 2.45 -17.40 11.56
C TYR A 108 1.75 -17.33 10.20
N ALA A 109 2.36 -16.68 9.20
CA ALA A 109 1.84 -16.66 7.84
C ALA A 109 1.94 -18.05 7.19
N ASP A 110 3.07 -18.73 7.32
CA ASP A 110 3.31 -20.07 6.74
C ASP A 110 2.34 -21.12 7.26
N ARG A 111 2.02 -21.08 8.56
CA ARG A 111 1.01 -21.98 9.15
C ARG A 111 -0.43 -21.55 8.93
N MET A 112 -0.67 -20.46 8.19
CA MET A 112 -2.01 -19.93 7.89
C MET A 112 -2.81 -19.65 9.17
N LEU A 113 -2.24 -18.88 10.09
CA LEU A 113 -2.83 -18.55 11.39
C LEU A 113 -4.27 -18.03 11.29
N MET A 114 -4.62 -17.39 10.18
CA MET A 114 -5.97 -16.86 9.92
C MET A 114 -7.10 -17.91 10.02
N PHE A 115 -6.79 -19.20 9.88
CA PHE A 115 -7.78 -20.28 10.00
C PHE A 115 -7.88 -20.89 11.39
N TYR A 116 -7.10 -20.40 12.34
CA TYR A 116 -7.17 -20.82 13.73
C TYR A 116 -8.21 -19.98 14.50
N PRO A 117 -8.68 -20.44 15.65
CA PRO A 117 -9.55 -19.65 16.51
C PRO A 117 -8.93 -18.32 16.90
N ALA A 118 -9.76 -17.29 17.12
CA ALA A 118 -9.31 -15.93 17.43
C ALA A 118 -8.38 -15.86 18.66
N GLU A 119 -8.54 -16.77 19.61
CA GLU A 119 -7.69 -16.94 20.81
C GLU A 119 -6.22 -17.16 20.43
N GLU A 120 -5.96 -17.80 19.30
CA GLU A 120 -4.59 -18.01 18.83
C GLU A 120 -3.92 -16.71 18.42
N SER A 121 -4.67 -15.75 17.87
CA SER A 121 -4.15 -14.42 17.58
C SER A 121 -3.71 -13.67 18.84
N VAL A 122 -4.42 -13.86 19.95
CA VAL A 122 -4.02 -13.31 21.27
C VAL A 122 -2.79 -14.03 21.80
N ARG A 123 -2.76 -15.36 21.74
CA ARG A 123 -1.61 -16.15 22.16
C ARG A 123 -0.33 -15.81 21.39
N CYS A 124 -0.46 -15.51 20.12
CA CYS A 124 0.64 -15.09 19.27
C CYS A 124 1.03 -13.61 19.42
N GLY A 125 0.30 -12.84 20.23
CA GLY A 125 0.57 -11.41 20.45
C GLY A 125 0.09 -10.50 19.32
N LEU A 126 -0.61 -11.02 18.31
CA LEU A 126 -1.18 -10.22 17.23
C LEU A 126 -2.37 -9.37 17.72
N ALA A 127 -3.16 -9.87 18.65
CA ALA A 127 -4.20 -9.11 19.34
C ALA A 127 -3.92 -9.09 20.84
N ASP A 128 -4.42 -8.05 21.54
CA ASP A 128 -4.28 -7.93 22.98
C ASP A 128 -5.41 -8.65 23.72
N THR A 129 -6.63 -8.58 23.19
CA THR A 129 -7.78 -9.26 23.79
C THR A 129 -8.92 -9.44 22.79
N LEU A 130 -9.86 -10.29 23.14
CA LEU A 130 -11.06 -10.53 22.37
C LEU A 130 -12.24 -9.80 23.01
N VAL A 131 -12.94 -9.01 22.20
CA VAL A 131 -14.09 -8.20 22.67
C VAL A 131 -15.19 -8.25 21.62
N TYR A 132 -16.44 -8.53 22.04
CA TYR A 132 -17.58 -8.36 21.15
C TYR A 132 -17.82 -6.87 20.84
N ARG A 133 -18.33 -6.57 19.67
CA ARG A 133 -18.56 -5.20 19.22
C ARG A 133 -19.38 -4.36 20.19
N ASN A 134 -20.38 -4.99 20.82
CA ASN A 134 -21.25 -4.30 21.79
C ASN A 134 -20.50 -3.91 23.07
N ASP A 135 -19.47 -4.66 23.45
CA ASP A 135 -18.72 -4.46 24.69
C ASP A 135 -17.48 -3.56 24.51
N VAL A 136 -17.18 -3.14 23.27
CA VAL A 136 -16.00 -2.29 22.98
C VAL A 136 -16.09 -0.98 23.73
N ARG A 137 -17.28 -0.37 23.83
CA ARG A 137 -17.46 0.90 24.51
C ARG A 137 -17.13 0.79 26.00
N ASP A 138 -17.62 -0.26 26.64
CA ASP A 138 -17.39 -0.51 28.06
C ASP A 138 -15.93 -0.88 28.33
N TYR A 139 -15.32 -1.63 27.42
CA TYR A 139 -13.88 -1.88 27.45
C TYR A 139 -13.07 -0.57 27.41
N LEU A 140 -13.41 0.36 26.51
CA LEU A 140 -12.74 1.65 26.39
C LEU A 140 -12.94 2.51 27.65
N LYS A 141 -14.15 2.56 28.22
CA LYS A 141 -14.43 3.27 29.47
C LYS A 141 -13.54 2.79 30.61
N ARG A 142 -13.45 1.47 30.78
CA ARG A 142 -12.56 0.85 31.80
C ARG A 142 -11.08 1.17 31.53
N LEU A 143 -10.67 1.26 30.26
CA LEU A 143 -9.29 1.55 29.89
C LEU A 143 -8.87 2.98 30.25
N VAL A 144 -9.81 3.93 30.20
CA VAL A 144 -9.58 5.35 30.51
C VAL A 144 -10.10 5.76 31.89
N ASP A 145 -10.53 4.78 32.70
CA ASP A 145 -10.96 4.94 34.10
C ASP A 145 -12.09 5.99 34.26
N ILE A 146 -13.14 5.85 33.46
CA ILE A 146 -14.37 6.67 33.57
C ILE A 146 -15.57 5.80 33.90
N ASP A 147 -16.56 6.38 34.54
CA ASP A 147 -17.78 5.69 34.97
C ASP A 147 -18.62 5.19 33.79
N GLU A 148 -19.42 4.11 34.03
CA GLU A 148 -20.25 3.50 32.99
C GLU A 148 -21.30 4.47 32.43
N ASP A 149 -21.79 5.40 33.25
CA ASP A 149 -22.78 6.41 32.85
C ASP A 149 -22.19 7.59 32.08
N ASP A 150 -20.86 7.76 32.13
CA ASP A 150 -20.17 8.88 31.47
C ASP A 150 -19.98 8.65 29.97
N ASN A 151 -19.84 9.74 29.22
CA ASN A 151 -19.61 9.69 27.79
C ASN A 151 -18.11 9.62 27.46
N LEU A 152 -17.75 8.68 26.56
CA LEU A 152 -16.43 8.67 25.96
C LEU A 152 -16.18 9.93 25.11
N SER A 153 -15.10 10.63 25.38
CA SER A 153 -14.62 11.72 24.53
C SER A 153 -13.87 11.12 23.35
N LEU A 154 -14.50 11.14 22.16
CA LEU A 154 -13.95 10.57 20.96
C LEU A 154 -13.60 11.67 19.94
N LEU A 155 -12.47 11.53 19.28
CA LEU A 155 -12.10 12.39 18.15
C LEU A 155 -12.49 11.69 16.83
N GLY A 156 -13.21 12.39 15.98
CA GLY A 156 -13.52 11.93 14.64
C GLY A 156 -12.39 12.26 13.65
N LEU A 157 -12.42 11.61 12.48
CA LEU A 157 -11.48 11.91 11.39
C LEU A 157 -11.53 13.40 10.98
N GLY A 158 -12.71 14.02 11.02
CA GLY A 158 -12.89 15.45 10.75
C GLY A 158 -12.11 16.35 11.71
N ASP A 159 -12.02 15.96 12.97
CA ASP A 159 -11.30 16.73 13.99
C ASP A 159 -9.79 16.69 13.75
N MET A 160 -9.29 15.58 13.16
CA MET A 160 -7.88 15.38 12.84
C MET A 160 -7.37 16.30 11.73
N ILE A 161 -8.25 16.81 10.86
CA ILE A 161 -7.88 17.75 9.78
C ILE A 161 -7.27 19.04 10.37
N ASN A 162 -7.74 19.46 11.54
CA ASN A 162 -7.29 20.67 12.21
C ASN A 162 -6.07 20.48 13.11
N VAL A 163 -5.58 19.24 13.26
CA VAL A 163 -4.37 18.97 14.04
C VAL A 163 -3.17 19.57 13.32
N ARG A 164 -2.59 20.61 13.92
CA ARG A 164 -1.38 21.23 13.39
C ARG A 164 -0.22 20.24 13.51
N LYS A 165 0.36 19.87 12.36
CA LYS A 165 1.62 19.12 12.36
C LYS A 165 2.67 19.99 13.04
N ASN A 166 3.25 19.49 14.10
CA ASN A 166 4.35 20.15 14.80
C ASN A 166 5.67 19.93 14.03
N VAL A 167 5.66 20.34 12.76
CA VAL A 167 6.84 20.27 11.90
C VAL A 167 7.54 21.62 12.01
N PRO A 168 8.85 21.64 12.35
CA PRO A 168 9.62 22.87 12.33
C PRO A 168 9.48 23.54 10.96
N LYS A 169 9.01 24.78 10.93
CA LYS A 169 8.94 25.54 9.67
C LYS A 169 10.36 26.02 9.35
N ASP A 170 10.86 25.65 8.19
CA ASP A 170 12.04 26.30 7.63
C ASP A 170 11.73 27.79 7.38
N LYS A 171 12.58 28.65 7.88
CA LYS A 171 12.48 30.11 7.74
C LYS A 171 13.40 30.64 6.66
N SER A 172 14.13 29.79 5.95
CA SER A 172 15.09 30.19 4.90
C SER A 172 14.44 30.80 3.66
N GLY A 173 13.14 30.55 3.45
CA GLY A 173 12.44 30.88 2.21
C GLY A 173 12.77 29.95 1.05
N ASN A 174 13.72 29.03 1.21
CA ASN A 174 14.08 28.07 0.18
C ASN A 174 13.00 27.00 -0.01
N ILE A 175 12.70 26.69 -1.27
CA ILE A 175 11.68 25.70 -1.65
C ILE A 175 12.36 24.52 -2.32
N ILE A 176 11.99 23.30 -1.89
CA ILE A 176 12.23 22.07 -2.66
C ILE A 176 10.89 21.71 -3.31
N ALA A 177 10.81 21.83 -4.63
CA ALA A 177 9.60 21.49 -5.37
C ALA A 177 9.55 19.99 -5.66
N VAL A 178 8.45 19.33 -5.30
CA VAL A 178 8.18 17.94 -5.69
C VAL A 178 7.21 17.98 -6.87
N TYR A 179 7.66 17.54 -8.03
CA TYR A 179 6.86 17.50 -9.25
C TYR A 179 6.33 16.10 -9.49
N TYR A 180 5.04 15.90 -9.30
CA TYR A 180 4.38 14.61 -9.53
C TYR A 180 3.96 14.49 -10.99
N ALA A 181 4.54 13.53 -11.70
CA ALA A 181 4.11 13.12 -13.03
C ALA A 181 3.33 11.81 -12.90
N SER A 182 2.00 11.90 -12.94
CA SER A 182 1.09 10.77 -12.81
C SER A 182 0.14 10.67 -14.01
N GLY A 183 -0.27 9.45 -14.35
CA GLY A 183 -1.17 9.19 -15.45
C GLY A 183 -0.50 8.66 -16.70
N GLU A 184 -1.26 8.58 -17.80
CA GLU A 184 -0.80 8.06 -19.09
C GLU A 184 0.17 9.05 -19.76
N ILE A 185 1.25 8.54 -20.36
CA ILE A 185 2.16 9.38 -21.16
C ILE A 185 1.59 9.49 -22.57
N THR A 186 1.28 10.71 -22.99
CA THR A 186 0.72 11.02 -24.29
C THR A 186 1.41 12.22 -24.96
N ASP A 187 1.40 12.24 -26.28
CA ASP A 187 1.92 13.40 -27.02
C ASP A 187 0.92 14.56 -27.09
N TYR A 188 -0.35 14.28 -26.85
CA TYR A 188 -1.42 15.25 -26.93
C TYR A 188 -2.16 15.34 -25.58
N PRO A 189 -2.59 16.55 -25.17
CA PRO A 189 -3.51 16.66 -24.07
C PRO A 189 -4.80 15.89 -24.44
N GLY A 190 -5.15 14.90 -23.65
CA GLY A 190 -6.42 14.19 -23.78
C GLY A 190 -7.60 15.16 -23.77
N SER A 191 -8.78 14.69 -24.15
CA SER A 191 -10.03 15.46 -24.15
C SER A 191 -10.11 16.36 -22.91
N ALA A 192 -10.60 17.57 -23.08
CA ALA A 192 -10.61 18.70 -22.12
C ALA A 192 -11.19 18.41 -20.71
N THR A 193 -11.49 17.16 -20.39
CA THR A 193 -12.00 16.69 -19.10
C THR A 193 -11.01 15.87 -18.27
N SER A 194 -9.84 15.49 -18.79
CA SER A 194 -8.82 14.77 -18.03
C SER A 194 -7.57 15.64 -17.85
N GLU A 195 -7.46 16.29 -16.70
CA GLU A 195 -6.20 16.91 -16.24
C GLU A 195 -5.12 15.87 -15.91
N GLU A 196 -5.44 14.58 -16.03
CA GLU A 196 -4.63 13.46 -15.61
C GLU A 196 -3.90 12.83 -16.80
N GLY A 197 -2.70 13.35 -17.08
CA GLY A 197 -1.81 12.76 -18.08
C GLY A 197 -0.44 13.41 -18.07
N ILE A 198 0.58 12.65 -18.43
CA ILE A 198 1.95 13.11 -18.59
C ILE A 198 2.12 13.53 -20.06
N VAL A 199 1.96 14.82 -20.33
CA VAL A 199 2.17 15.39 -21.65
C VAL A 199 3.51 16.11 -21.69
N GLY A 200 4.41 15.73 -22.58
CA GLY A 200 5.77 16.25 -22.64
C GLY A 200 5.85 17.80 -22.66
N SER A 201 4.99 18.45 -23.45
CA SER A 201 4.92 19.91 -23.52
C SER A 201 4.46 20.56 -22.20
N LYS A 202 3.56 19.93 -21.46
CA LYS A 202 3.12 20.38 -20.13
C LYS A 202 4.26 20.25 -19.11
N VAL A 203 4.92 19.11 -19.09
CA VAL A 203 6.07 18.86 -18.18
C VAL A 203 7.18 19.86 -18.39
N ILE A 204 7.55 20.12 -19.65
CA ILE A 204 8.59 21.11 -19.98
C ILE A 204 8.21 22.52 -19.51
N ARG A 205 6.96 22.92 -19.72
CA ARG A 205 6.47 24.22 -19.29
C ARG A 205 6.49 24.37 -17.77
N ASP A 206 6.05 23.33 -17.05
CA ASP A 206 5.97 23.34 -15.60
C ASP A 206 7.38 23.35 -14.97
N LEU A 207 8.31 22.53 -15.50
CA LEU A 207 9.70 22.53 -15.06
C LEU A 207 10.41 23.86 -15.34
N ARG A 208 10.11 24.51 -16.46
CA ARG A 208 10.63 25.86 -16.73
C ARG A 208 10.15 26.88 -15.71
N LYS A 209 8.86 26.87 -15.36
CA LYS A 209 8.33 27.75 -14.31
C LYS A 209 9.00 27.53 -12.95
N LEU A 210 9.29 26.27 -12.60
CA LEU A 210 10.00 25.96 -11.36
C LEU A 210 11.46 26.43 -11.42
N LYS A 211 12.12 26.30 -12.58
CA LYS A 211 13.48 26.79 -12.79
C LYS A 211 13.61 28.33 -12.70
N ASP A 212 12.60 29.03 -13.21
CA ASP A 212 12.54 30.48 -13.24
C ASP A 212 12.12 31.12 -11.90
N ASN A 213 11.81 30.29 -10.90
CA ASN A 213 11.50 30.76 -9.56
C ASN A 213 12.75 30.71 -8.67
N ASP A 214 13.25 31.88 -8.29
CA ASP A 214 14.46 32.02 -7.49
C ASP A 214 14.40 31.37 -6.09
N ASP A 215 13.22 31.16 -5.54
CA ASP A 215 13.03 30.47 -4.26
C ASP A 215 13.18 28.96 -4.37
N VAL A 216 13.00 28.38 -5.56
CA VAL A 216 13.13 26.95 -5.81
C VAL A 216 14.60 26.56 -5.96
N LYS A 217 15.14 25.86 -4.98
CA LYS A 217 16.55 25.44 -4.94
C LYS A 217 16.77 24.04 -5.50
N ALA A 218 15.75 23.20 -5.50
CA ALA A 218 15.80 21.86 -6.06
C ALA A 218 14.42 21.42 -6.55
N VAL A 219 14.41 20.56 -7.58
CA VAL A 219 13.19 19.92 -8.08
C VAL A 219 13.39 18.41 -7.97
N VAL A 220 12.45 17.73 -7.32
CA VAL A 220 12.41 16.28 -7.22
C VAL A 220 11.27 15.77 -8.10
N PRO A 221 11.55 15.27 -9.31
CA PRO A 221 10.53 14.67 -10.14
C PRO A 221 10.14 13.29 -9.56
N VAL A 222 8.86 13.09 -9.33
CA VAL A 222 8.29 11.80 -8.91
C VAL A 222 7.44 11.28 -10.07
N SER A 223 7.90 10.20 -10.69
CA SER A 223 7.15 9.48 -11.71
C SER A 223 6.67 8.16 -11.12
N TYR A 224 5.37 7.96 -11.11
CA TYR A 224 4.83 6.66 -10.75
C TYR A 224 4.98 5.73 -11.95
N THR A 225 5.90 4.78 -11.85
CA THR A 225 6.15 3.75 -12.87
C THR A 225 5.06 2.68 -12.91
N HIS A 226 3.84 2.96 -12.50
CA HIS A 226 2.68 2.21 -12.96
C HIS A 226 2.38 2.56 -14.43
N LEU A 227 3.43 2.76 -15.14
CA LEU A 227 3.49 2.70 -16.57
C LEU A 227 3.40 1.23 -16.98
N THR A 228 2.23 0.64 -16.79
CA THR A 228 1.77 -0.37 -17.71
C THR A 228 1.48 0.38 -19.02
N LEU A 229 2.55 0.78 -19.64
CA LEU A 229 2.45 1.30 -20.98
C LEU A 229 2.08 0.17 -21.93
N PRO A 230 1.08 0.36 -22.74
CA PRO A 230 1.38 0.26 -24.13
C PRO A 230 2.34 1.41 -24.45
N THR A 231 3.64 1.19 -24.32
CA THR A 231 4.61 2.10 -24.88
C THR A 231 4.48 1.98 -26.37
N ILE A 232 3.65 2.78 -26.94
CA ILE A 232 3.70 3.10 -28.35
C ILE A 232 4.86 4.09 -28.45
N CYS A 233 5.96 3.61 -28.96
CA CYS A 233 7.00 4.46 -29.49
C CYS A 233 6.55 5.03 -30.80
#